data_32b4a59d376c9ac593795ed8af3eaf88
#
_entry.id   32b4a59d376c9ac593795ed8af3eaf88
#
_cell.length_a   1.000
_cell.length_b   1.000
_cell.length_c   1.000
_cell.angle_alpha   90.00
_cell.angle_beta   90.00
_cell.angle_gamma   90.00
#
_symmetry.space_group_name_H-M   'P 1'
#
loop_
_entity.id
_entity.type
_entity.pdbx_description
1 polymer ?
#
loop_
_entity_poly.entity_id
_entity_poly.type
_entity_poly.pdbx_seq_one_letter_code
_entity_poly.pdbx_strand_id
1 'polypeptide(L)'
;VTDTPFPALSRRQVLLGGLGVLGAAVLAGCSGPASSPSVSSRPFGAAPALTPKPGQNVVSATVVPQATTLDIGGTTVNTWAYADSVPGPQIRATAGDLLRVTVDNQLPADTSVHWHGIRLRNVADGVPGVTQDPIGKGEKYVYEFEAPDPGTYFFHPHTGVQLDRGLYAPLIIDDPAEPGQYDLEWIIVLDDWIDGTGTTPDEVLATLTSDQGGSGGMDHGSMPMGPAPFGEAGDVTYPHYVINGRTPAAPTSFDGAPGQRVRMRVINAASDTIFAVALGGHTLQITHSDGFPVQPVQTAAFYIGMGERYDAIVTLGDGVFPLYAEPFNKKGAALATVRTATGQAPTAASRPVELSADVLVGSDLIAADSARLPSQAPDRELELSLDGQMTPYQWGMNGAPFGQNKPLIVGEGERVRINIANKTMMAHPIHLHGHTFALTSTGLRKDTVVLAPMQSQAIEFDADNAGDWALHCHNIYHAEAGMMTLLNYG
;
A
#
# COMPACT_ATOMS: atom_id res chain seq x y z
N VAL A 1 -56.09 34.74 34.60
CA VAL A 1 -57.22 34.43 33.72
C VAL A 1 -56.80 33.30 32.80
N THR A 2 -57.25 32.16 33.16
CA THR A 2 -57.60 30.92 32.46
C THR A 2 -56.81 30.44 31.25
N ASP A 3 -56.07 29.36 31.54
CA ASP A 3 -55.62 28.30 30.63
C ASP A 3 -56.78 27.60 29.92
N THR A 4 -56.58 27.23 28.65
CA THR A 4 -57.23 26.07 28.07
C THR A 4 -56.29 25.36 27.10
N PRO A 5 -56.14 24.02 27.16
CA PRO A 5 -55.19 23.26 26.35
C PRO A 5 -55.81 22.79 25.02
N PHE A 6 -54.97 22.71 23.98
CA PHE A 6 -55.32 22.09 22.67
C PHE A 6 -55.14 20.57 22.69
N PRO A 7 -56.02 19.79 22.08
CA PRO A 7 -55.94 18.33 22.07
C PRO A 7 -55.02 17.82 20.93
N ALA A 8 -54.38 16.70 21.22
CA ALA A 8 -53.57 15.91 20.31
C ALA A 8 -54.43 15.23 19.26
N LEU A 9 -54.06 15.32 17.97
CA LEU A 9 -54.64 14.58 16.88
C LEU A 9 -53.82 13.35 16.51
N SER A 10 -54.51 12.20 16.48
CA SER A 10 -53.97 10.87 16.19
C SER A 10 -53.71 10.66 14.69
N ARG A 11 -52.69 9.82 14.42
CA ARG A 11 -52.36 9.28 13.08
C ARG A 11 -53.51 8.40 12.54
N ARG A 12 -54.35 8.95 11.71
CA ARG A 12 -55.17 8.23 10.66
C ARG A 12 -56.16 9.21 10.10
N GLN A 13 -56.02 9.46 8.82
CA GLN A 13 -56.92 10.13 7.87
C GLN A 13 -56.21 11.28 7.17
N VAL A 14 -55.73 11.01 6.00
CA VAL A 14 -56.01 11.74 4.76
C VAL A 14 -55.53 10.89 3.58
N LEU A 15 -56.45 10.19 3.00
CA LEU A 15 -56.40 9.78 1.59
C LEU A 15 -57.60 10.45 0.94
N LEU A 16 -57.39 10.93 -0.26
CA LEU A 16 -58.34 11.41 -1.28
C LEU A 16 -58.51 12.93 -1.42
N GLY A 17 -58.10 13.39 -2.60
CA GLY A 17 -58.79 14.49 -3.26
C GLY A 17 -57.94 15.56 -3.91
N GLY A 18 -57.71 15.48 -5.23
CA GLY A 18 -57.96 16.59 -6.12
C GLY A 18 -56.82 17.45 -6.63
N LEU A 19 -56.52 17.26 -7.87
CA LEU A 19 -55.90 18.14 -8.90
C LEU A 19 -56.05 19.66 -8.68
N GLY A 20 -54.93 20.39 -9.03
CA GLY A 20 -55.06 21.79 -9.43
C GLY A 20 -53.84 22.69 -9.20
N VAL A 21 -52.94 22.80 -10.20
CA VAL A 21 -52.33 24.02 -10.79
C VAL A 21 -51.45 24.93 -9.95
N LEU A 22 -50.16 25.05 -10.43
CA LEU A 22 -49.25 26.21 -10.51
C LEU A 22 -48.63 26.86 -9.25
N GLY A 23 -47.31 26.65 -9.15
CA GLY A 23 -46.35 27.79 -9.08
C GLY A 23 -45.88 28.27 -7.72
N ALA A 24 -44.75 27.77 -7.27
CA ALA A 24 -43.64 28.58 -6.72
C ALA A 24 -42.50 27.67 -6.24
N ALA A 25 -41.32 27.87 -6.81
CA ALA A 25 -40.11 27.19 -6.39
C ALA A 25 -39.66 27.70 -5.01
N VAL A 26 -39.54 26.80 -4.05
CA VAL A 26 -38.74 27.03 -2.84
C VAL A 26 -37.72 25.90 -2.77
N LEU A 27 -36.45 26.24 -2.95
CA LEU A 27 -35.30 25.37 -2.79
C LEU A 27 -35.15 25.02 -1.31
N ALA A 28 -35.59 23.84 -0.93
CA ALA A 28 -35.19 23.21 0.32
C ALA A 28 -34.11 22.18 -0.03
N GLY A 29 -32.85 22.51 0.24
CA GLY A 29 -31.73 21.58 0.12
C GLY A 29 -31.87 20.48 1.18
N CYS A 30 -32.17 19.25 0.73
CA CYS A 30 -31.95 18.05 1.52
C CYS A 30 -30.53 17.60 1.26
N SER A 31 -29.65 17.77 2.24
CA SER A 31 -28.36 17.08 2.28
C SER A 31 -28.63 15.60 2.56
N GLY A 32 -28.73 14.81 1.51
CA GLY A 32 -28.59 13.35 1.60
C GLY A 32 -27.11 12.98 1.70
N PRO A 33 -26.77 11.80 2.26
CA PRO A 33 -25.39 11.34 2.29
C PRO A 33 -24.84 11.32 0.86
N ALA A 34 -23.60 11.82 0.68
CA ALA A 34 -22.92 11.83 -0.59
C ALA A 34 -22.81 10.39 -1.11
N SER A 35 -23.52 10.09 -2.18
CA SER A 35 -23.34 8.85 -2.91
C SER A 35 -21.97 8.87 -3.55
N SER A 36 -21.17 7.85 -3.28
CA SER A 36 -19.90 7.62 -3.97
C SER A 36 -20.12 7.70 -5.49
N PRO A 37 -19.21 8.34 -6.24
CA PRO A 37 -19.36 8.48 -7.67
C PRO A 37 -19.40 7.10 -8.33
N SER A 38 -20.42 6.83 -9.12
CA SER A 38 -20.55 5.61 -9.90
C SER A 38 -19.50 5.61 -11.00
N VAL A 39 -18.40 4.90 -10.79
CA VAL A 39 -17.51 4.48 -11.86
C VAL A 39 -18.31 3.53 -12.76
N SER A 40 -18.12 3.66 -14.05
CA SER A 40 -18.76 2.94 -15.19
C SER A 40 -19.77 1.85 -14.84
N SER A 41 -21.02 2.01 -15.25
CA SER A 41 -22.11 1.02 -15.12
C SER A 41 -22.05 -0.15 -16.12
N ARG A 42 -20.93 -0.38 -16.81
CA ARG A 42 -20.75 -1.54 -17.69
C ARG A 42 -20.02 -2.64 -16.93
N PRO A 43 -20.58 -3.86 -16.84
CA PRO A 43 -19.86 -5.01 -16.31
C PRO A 43 -18.58 -5.22 -17.11
N PHE A 44 -17.46 -5.44 -16.42
CA PHE A 44 -16.22 -5.83 -17.07
C PHE A 44 -16.39 -7.26 -17.62
N GLY A 45 -16.02 -7.47 -18.89
CA GLY A 45 -15.99 -8.82 -19.47
C GLY A 45 -14.92 -9.67 -18.79
N ALA A 46 -15.09 -11.00 -18.82
CA ALA A 46 -14.03 -11.90 -18.38
C ALA A 46 -12.73 -11.62 -19.16
N ALA A 47 -11.62 -11.52 -18.43
CA ALA A 47 -10.32 -11.33 -19.04
C ALA A 47 -10.00 -12.49 -19.99
N PRO A 48 -9.53 -12.23 -21.25
CA PRO A 48 -9.15 -13.30 -22.17
C PRO A 48 -8.04 -14.16 -21.57
N ALA A 49 -8.22 -15.50 -21.61
CA ALA A 49 -7.20 -16.42 -21.14
C ALA A 49 -5.92 -16.29 -21.97
N LEU A 50 -4.76 -16.39 -21.31
CA LEU A 50 -3.47 -16.40 -21.98
C LEU A 50 -3.08 -17.82 -22.40
N THR A 51 -2.56 -17.94 -23.61
CA THR A 51 -1.94 -19.17 -24.09
C THR A 51 -0.44 -19.09 -23.82
N PRO A 52 0.16 -20.03 -23.08
CA PRO A 52 1.60 -20.03 -22.85
C PRO A 52 2.37 -20.07 -24.17
N LYS A 53 3.45 -19.31 -24.26
CA LYS A 53 4.39 -19.37 -25.36
C LYS A 53 5.13 -20.72 -25.37
N PRO A 54 5.64 -21.21 -26.51
CA PRO A 54 6.43 -22.43 -26.53
C PRO A 54 7.61 -22.36 -25.55
N GLY A 55 7.66 -23.30 -24.59
CA GLY A 55 8.71 -23.37 -23.57
C GLY A 55 8.51 -22.42 -22.37
N GLN A 56 7.46 -21.60 -22.35
CA GLN A 56 7.14 -20.75 -21.20
C GLN A 56 6.59 -21.61 -20.04
N ASN A 57 7.15 -21.44 -18.85
CA ASN A 57 6.65 -22.07 -17.66
C ASN A 57 5.34 -21.40 -17.19
N VAL A 58 4.44 -22.20 -16.62
CA VAL A 58 3.17 -21.70 -16.04
C VAL A 58 3.19 -21.97 -14.54
N VAL A 59 3.20 -20.91 -13.77
CA VAL A 59 3.10 -20.98 -12.31
C VAL A 59 1.63 -20.85 -11.94
N SER A 60 1.05 -21.93 -11.39
CA SER A 60 -0.32 -21.95 -10.91
C SER A 60 -0.37 -21.85 -9.40
N ALA A 61 -1.22 -20.97 -8.87
CA ALA A 61 -1.44 -20.80 -7.45
C ALA A 61 -2.93 -20.59 -7.14
N THR A 62 -3.30 -20.80 -5.87
CA THR A 62 -4.63 -20.45 -5.37
C THR A 62 -4.45 -19.55 -4.14
N VAL A 63 -5.12 -18.40 -4.16
CA VAL A 63 -5.21 -17.46 -3.05
C VAL A 63 -6.62 -17.56 -2.47
N VAL A 64 -6.71 -17.81 -1.16
CA VAL A 64 -7.99 -17.96 -0.47
C VAL A 64 -8.11 -16.87 0.58
N PRO A 65 -8.68 -15.71 0.25
CA PRO A 65 -9.03 -14.72 1.25
C PRO A 65 -10.18 -15.24 2.11
N GLN A 66 -10.00 -15.26 3.44
CA GLN A 66 -10.97 -15.80 4.38
C GLN A 66 -10.92 -15.10 5.74
N ALA A 67 -12.02 -15.18 6.49
CA ALA A 67 -12.02 -14.80 7.90
C ALA A 67 -11.34 -15.92 8.71
N THR A 68 -10.47 -15.54 9.62
CA THR A 68 -9.66 -16.47 10.40
C THR A 68 -9.35 -15.91 11.81
N THR A 69 -8.83 -16.77 12.67
CA THR A 69 -8.33 -16.41 14.00
C THR A 69 -6.83 -16.68 14.03
N LEU A 70 -6.04 -15.64 14.32
CA LEU A 70 -4.58 -15.72 14.33
C LEU A 70 -4.01 -15.33 15.70
N ASP A 71 -2.91 -15.96 16.07
CA ASP A 71 -2.01 -15.48 17.13
C ASP A 71 -0.91 -14.65 16.48
N ILE A 72 -0.98 -13.32 16.67
CA ILE A 72 0.01 -12.39 16.16
C ILE A 72 1.22 -12.19 17.10
N GLY A 73 1.51 -13.14 17.95
CA GLY A 73 2.61 -13.10 18.92
C GLY A 73 2.14 -12.85 20.35
N GLY A 74 1.30 -13.76 20.86
CA GLY A 74 0.73 -13.71 22.21
C GLY A 74 -0.57 -12.94 22.30
N THR A 75 -1.05 -12.38 21.20
CA THR A 75 -2.37 -11.75 21.05
C THR A 75 -3.15 -12.49 19.99
N THR A 76 -4.31 -13.04 20.36
CA THR A 76 -5.23 -13.69 19.45
C THR A 76 -6.21 -12.67 18.87
N VAL A 77 -6.30 -12.60 17.54
CA VAL A 77 -7.17 -11.68 16.81
C VAL A 77 -8.07 -12.43 15.85
N ASN A 78 -9.29 -11.93 15.66
CA ASN A 78 -10.16 -12.35 14.57
C ASN A 78 -9.97 -11.34 13.45
N THR A 79 -9.56 -11.80 12.29
CA THR A 79 -9.17 -10.96 11.16
C THR A 79 -9.49 -11.64 9.83
N TRP A 80 -9.07 -11.03 8.73
CA TRP A 80 -9.06 -11.62 7.40
C TRP A 80 -7.61 -11.84 6.95
N ALA A 81 -7.35 -12.98 6.32
CA ALA A 81 -6.02 -13.30 5.80
C ALA A 81 -6.10 -14.13 4.52
N TYR A 82 -5.00 -14.24 3.80
CA TYR A 82 -4.86 -15.23 2.75
C TYR A 82 -4.47 -16.57 3.38
N ALA A 83 -5.41 -17.52 3.38
CA ALA A 83 -5.37 -18.76 4.16
C ALA A 83 -5.36 -18.47 5.69
N ASP A 84 -4.53 -19.20 6.46
CA ASP A 84 -4.47 -19.11 7.92
C ASP A 84 -3.15 -18.50 8.42
N SER A 85 -2.58 -17.59 7.65
CA SER A 85 -1.30 -16.95 7.99
C SER A 85 -1.22 -15.51 7.54
N VAL A 86 -0.40 -14.74 8.25
CA VAL A 86 0.00 -13.38 7.88
C VAL A 86 1.53 -13.30 8.00
N PRO A 87 2.23 -12.92 6.93
CA PRO A 87 1.72 -12.77 5.56
C PRO A 87 1.09 -14.07 5.03
N GLY A 88 0.23 -13.94 4.00
CA GLY A 88 -0.29 -15.10 3.27
C GLY A 88 0.81 -15.89 2.57
N PRO A 89 0.47 -17.06 1.99
CA PRO A 89 1.44 -17.90 1.28
C PRO A 89 2.13 -17.15 0.15
N GLN A 90 3.46 -17.23 0.13
CA GLN A 90 4.29 -16.64 -0.93
C GLN A 90 3.99 -17.29 -2.28
N ILE A 91 3.90 -16.46 -3.33
CA ILE A 91 3.98 -16.91 -4.71
C ILE A 91 5.40 -16.62 -5.23
N ARG A 92 6.01 -17.61 -5.93
CA ARG A 92 7.34 -17.45 -6.52
C ARG A 92 7.33 -17.92 -7.96
N ALA A 93 7.90 -17.11 -8.85
CA ALA A 93 8.02 -17.37 -10.27
C ALA A 93 9.37 -16.83 -10.76
N THR A 94 9.71 -17.09 -12.02
CA THR A 94 10.89 -16.53 -12.70
C THR A 94 10.42 -15.47 -13.70
N ALA A 95 11.24 -14.45 -13.94
CA ALA A 95 10.92 -13.43 -14.95
C ALA A 95 10.62 -14.06 -16.32
N GLY A 96 9.48 -13.69 -16.87
CA GLY A 96 8.94 -14.25 -18.11
C GLY A 96 8.00 -15.45 -17.94
N ASP A 97 7.84 -16.00 -16.74
CA ASP A 97 6.82 -17.02 -16.46
C ASP A 97 5.39 -16.44 -16.64
N LEU A 98 4.47 -17.31 -17.02
CA LEU A 98 3.04 -17.04 -16.99
C LEU A 98 2.47 -17.42 -15.61
N LEU A 99 1.99 -16.44 -14.86
CA LEU A 99 1.25 -16.69 -13.63
C LEU A 99 -0.22 -16.90 -13.93
N ARG A 100 -0.79 -17.95 -13.34
CA ARG A 100 -2.22 -18.25 -13.36
C ARG A 100 -2.69 -18.44 -11.94
N VAL A 101 -3.28 -17.40 -11.36
CA VAL A 101 -3.65 -17.39 -9.94
C VAL A 101 -5.17 -17.36 -9.81
N THR A 102 -5.70 -18.39 -9.17
CA THR A 102 -7.11 -18.45 -8.81
C THR A 102 -7.31 -17.81 -7.44
N VAL A 103 -8.15 -16.79 -7.37
CA VAL A 103 -8.65 -16.25 -6.11
C VAL A 103 -9.99 -16.90 -5.81
N ASP A 104 -10.11 -17.57 -4.66
CA ASP A 104 -11.32 -18.21 -4.16
C ASP A 104 -11.83 -17.43 -2.96
N ASN A 105 -12.75 -16.48 -3.17
CA ASN A 105 -13.19 -15.55 -2.14
C ASN A 105 -14.09 -16.24 -1.10
N GLN A 106 -13.54 -16.53 0.07
CA GLN A 106 -14.25 -17.08 1.22
C GLN A 106 -14.56 -16.01 2.30
N LEU A 107 -14.33 -14.73 1.99
CA LEU A 107 -14.69 -13.62 2.88
C LEU A 107 -16.20 -13.45 3.00
N PRO A 108 -16.67 -12.81 4.08
CA PRO A 108 -18.07 -12.41 4.18
C PRO A 108 -18.46 -11.23 3.26
N ALA A 109 -17.50 -10.65 2.55
CA ALA A 109 -17.62 -9.47 1.68
C ALA A 109 -16.95 -9.70 0.32
N ASP A 110 -17.20 -8.81 -0.61
CA ASP A 110 -16.53 -8.74 -1.90
C ASP A 110 -15.06 -8.34 -1.68
N THR A 111 -14.19 -8.75 -2.63
CA THR A 111 -12.76 -8.44 -2.58
C THR A 111 -12.17 -8.31 -3.99
N SER A 112 -10.87 -8.05 -4.05
CA SER A 112 -10.04 -8.12 -5.27
C SER A 112 -8.62 -8.50 -4.90
N VAL A 113 -7.75 -8.71 -5.89
CA VAL A 113 -6.30 -8.82 -5.67
C VAL A 113 -5.57 -7.97 -6.68
N HIS A 114 -4.82 -7.00 -6.20
CA HIS A 114 -3.87 -6.20 -6.96
C HIS A 114 -2.45 -6.77 -6.78
N TRP A 115 -1.68 -6.79 -7.87
CA TRP A 115 -0.32 -7.33 -7.94
C TRP A 115 0.69 -6.18 -7.92
N HIS A 116 0.94 -5.67 -6.73
CA HIS A 116 1.67 -4.43 -6.51
C HIS A 116 3.07 -4.44 -7.14
N GLY A 117 3.30 -3.47 -8.03
CA GLY A 117 4.57 -3.23 -8.70
C GLY A 117 4.82 -4.04 -9.97
N ILE A 118 3.98 -5.02 -10.30
CA ILE A 118 4.11 -5.80 -11.53
C ILE A 118 3.58 -5.02 -12.74
N ARG A 119 4.37 -4.91 -13.81
CA ARG A 119 3.94 -4.38 -15.11
C ARG A 119 3.16 -5.44 -15.89
N LEU A 120 1.99 -5.76 -15.38
CA LEU A 120 1.10 -6.76 -15.96
C LEU A 120 0.13 -6.14 -16.98
N ARG A 121 -0.64 -6.98 -17.68
CA ARG A 121 -1.73 -6.52 -18.56
C ARG A 121 -2.86 -5.88 -17.73
N ASN A 122 -3.44 -4.80 -18.23
CA ASN A 122 -4.43 -3.98 -17.52
C ASN A 122 -5.62 -4.79 -16.94
N VAL A 123 -6.18 -5.74 -17.70
CA VAL A 123 -7.30 -6.58 -17.26
C VAL A 123 -6.96 -7.54 -16.09
N ALA A 124 -5.71 -7.60 -15.65
CA ALA A 124 -5.28 -8.39 -14.50
C ALA A 124 -4.85 -7.52 -13.30
N ASP A 125 -5.03 -6.21 -13.37
CA ASP A 125 -4.58 -5.25 -12.35
C ASP A 125 -5.32 -5.38 -11.01
N GLY A 126 -6.57 -5.82 -11.03
CA GLY A 126 -7.30 -6.13 -9.79
C GLY A 126 -7.96 -4.94 -9.10
N VAL A 127 -8.25 -3.85 -9.82
CA VAL A 127 -8.89 -2.65 -9.27
C VAL A 127 -10.38 -2.64 -9.60
N PRO A 128 -11.28 -2.85 -8.62
CA PRO A 128 -12.71 -2.82 -8.83
C PRO A 128 -13.20 -1.47 -9.39
N GLY A 129 -14.07 -1.55 -10.41
CA GLY A 129 -14.61 -0.37 -11.07
C GLY A 129 -13.66 0.33 -12.06
N VAL A 130 -12.40 -0.11 -12.15
CA VAL A 130 -11.42 0.39 -13.12
C VAL A 130 -11.01 -0.69 -14.12
N THR A 131 -10.60 -1.86 -13.63
CA THR A 131 -10.10 -2.96 -14.47
C THR A 131 -10.94 -4.24 -14.38
N GLN A 132 -11.77 -4.36 -13.37
CA GLN A 132 -12.66 -5.51 -13.16
C GLN A 132 -13.86 -5.17 -12.28
N ASP A 133 -14.84 -6.09 -12.22
CA ASP A 133 -15.85 -6.13 -11.17
C ASP A 133 -15.23 -6.72 -9.88
N PRO A 134 -15.76 -6.39 -8.68
CA PRO A 134 -15.33 -7.05 -7.44
C PRO A 134 -15.54 -8.57 -7.53
N ILE A 135 -14.70 -9.34 -6.85
CA ILE A 135 -14.90 -10.78 -6.69
C ILE A 135 -15.89 -10.99 -5.56
N GLY A 136 -17.13 -11.39 -5.91
CA GLY A 136 -18.22 -11.57 -4.96
C GLY A 136 -17.92 -12.64 -3.91
N LYS A 137 -18.62 -12.57 -2.77
CA LYS A 137 -18.57 -13.59 -1.73
C LYS A 137 -18.87 -14.97 -2.29
N GLY A 138 -17.96 -15.94 -2.10
CA GLY A 138 -18.06 -17.33 -2.58
C GLY A 138 -17.75 -17.49 -4.06
N GLU A 139 -17.34 -16.43 -4.75
CA GLU A 139 -16.97 -16.48 -6.17
C GLU A 139 -15.47 -16.74 -6.34
N LYS A 140 -15.13 -17.16 -7.56
CA LYS A 140 -13.74 -17.37 -7.98
C LYS A 140 -13.41 -16.47 -9.15
N TYR A 141 -12.18 -15.96 -9.14
CA TYR A 141 -11.63 -15.18 -10.24
C TYR A 141 -10.24 -15.70 -10.61
N VAL A 142 -9.89 -15.72 -11.89
CA VAL A 142 -8.58 -16.18 -12.35
C VAL A 142 -7.81 -15.00 -12.93
N TYR A 143 -6.72 -14.65 -12.29
CA TYR A 143 -5.74 -13.70 -12.81
C TYR A 143 -4.71 -14.44 -13.65
N GLU A 144 -4.46 -13.94 -14.85
CA GLU A 144 -3.40 -14.46 -15.73
C GLU A 144 -2.56 -13.31 -16.25
N PHE A 145 -1.26 -13.35 -16.00
CA PHE A 145 -0.31 -12.34 -16.46
C PHE A 145 1.10 -12.88 -16.53
N GLU A 146 1.95 -12.26 -17.36
CA GLU A 146 3.39 -12.49 -17.33
C GLU A 146 4.01 -11.51 -16.33
N ALA A 147 5.05 -11.95 -15.59
CA ALA A 147 5.88 -11.09 -14.78
C ALA A 147 7.14 -10.74 -15.55
N PRO A 148 7.26 -9.55 -16.17
CA PRO A 148 8.37 -9.22 -17.06
C PRO A 148 9.66 -8.91 -16.31
N ASP A 149 9.57 -8.34 -15.12
CA ASP A 149 10.69 -7.85 -14.35
C ASP A 149 10.94 -8.71 -13.11
N PRO A 150 12.19 -9.13 -12.84
CA PRO A 150 12.52 -9.81 -11.60
C PRO A 150 12.50 -8.82 -10.44
N GLY A 151 12.23 -9.31 -9.22
CA GLY A 151 12.26 -8.46 -8.05
C GLY A 151 11.44 -8.96 -6.86
N THR A 152 11.34 -8.09 -5.87
CA THR A 152 10.54 -8.26 -4.67
C THR A 152 9.26 -7.48 -4.82
N TYR A 153 8.13 -8.19 -4.86
CA TYR A 153 6.79 -7.68 -5.01
C TYR A 153 5.88 -8.24 -3.92
N PHE A 154 4.64 -7.78 -3.88
CA PHE A 154 3.61 -8.35 -3.02
C PHE A 154 2.24 -8.18 -3.67
N PHE A 155 1.21 -8.77 -3.09
CA PHE A 155 -0.16 -8.61 -3.56
C PHE A 155 -1.10 -8.40 -2.39
N HIS A 156 -2.17 -7.62 -2.63
CA HIS A 156 -3.14 -7.21 -1.62
C HIS A 156 -4.47 -6.82 -2.26
N PRO A 157 -5.59 -6.69 -1.51
CA PRO A 157 -6.84 -6.19 -2.06
C PRO A 157 -6.73 -4.72 -2.47
N HIS A 158 -7.53 -4.36 -3.48
CA HIS A 158 -7.81 -2.97 -3.81
C HIS A 158 -9.30 -2.67 -3.59
N THR A 159 -9.80 -3.02 -2.40
CA THR A 159 -11.21 -2.95 -2.01
C THR A 159 -11.33 -2.40 -0.61
N GLY A 160 -11.73 -1.12 -0.48
CA GLY A 160 -11.80 -0.43 0.80
C GLY A 160 -10.50 -0.55 1.59
N VAL A 161 -10.61 -0.59 2.90
CA VAL A 161 -9.45 -0.72 3.81
C VAL A 161 -9.08 -2.18 4.12
N GLN A 162 -9.35 -3.12 3.19
CA GLN A 162 -9.08 -4.55 3.43
C GLN A 162 -7.59 -4.88 3.57
N LEU A 163 -6.70 -4.07 3.01
CA LEU A 163 -5.26 -4.21 3.20
C LEU A 163 -4.90 -4.18 4.69
N ASP A 164 -5.54 -3.30 5.48
CA ASP A 164 -5.29 -3.11 6.93
C ASP A 164 -5.87 -4.24 7.81
N ARG A 165 -6.17 -5.40 7.23
CA ARG A 165 -6.56 -6.60 7.98
C ARG A 165 -5.42 -7.62 7.98
N GLY A 166 -4.96 -8.20 7.03
CA GLY A 166 -3.91 -9.22 6.93
C GLY A 166 -3.92 -9.84 5.54
N LEU A 167 -4.60 -9.16 4.60
CA LEU A 167 -4.76 -9.62 3.24
C LEU A 167 -3.60 -9.14 2.37
N TYR A 168 -2.40 -9.60 2.68
CA TYR A 168 -1.20 -9.36 1.86
C TYR A 168 -0.30 -10.58 1.87
N ALA A 169 0.46 -10.78 0.78
CA ALA A 169 1.45 -11.84 0.70
C ALA A 169 2.58 -11.48 -0.28
N PRO A 170 3.81 -12.01 -0.06
CA PRO A 170 4.95 -11.79 -0.94
C PRO A 170 4.74 -12.44 -2.32
N LEU A 171 5.16 -11.73 -3.37
CA LEU A 171 5.34 -12.24 -4.72
C LEU A 171 6.80 -12.02 -5.11
N ILE A 172 7.55 -13.11 -5.27
CA ILE A 172 8.96 -13.05 -5.63
C ILE A 172 9.12 -13.51 -7.07
N ILE A 173 9.72 -12.65 -7.88
CA ILE A 173 10.07 -12.97 -9.26
C ILE A 173 11.59 -13.10 -9.35
N ASP A 174 12.05 -14.33 -9.59
CA ASP A 174 13.47 -14.61 -9.68
C ASP A 174 14.07 -14.08 -10.99
N ASP A 175 15.30 -13.58 -10.89
CA ASP A 175 16.11 -13.23 -12.03
C ASP A 175 16.94 -14.45 -12.46
N PRO A 176 16.72 -15.02 -13.65
CA PRO A 176 17.52 -16.14 -14.13
C PRO A 176 18.97 -15.76 -14.42
N ALA A 177 19.27 -14.47 -14.51
CA ALA A 177 20.61 -13.94 -14.76
C ALA A 177 21.30 -13.45 -13.46
N GLU A 178 20.64 -13.51 -12.32
CA GLU A 178 21.22 -13.02 -11.07
C GLU A 178 22.41 -13.86 -10.64
N PRO A 179 23.55 -13.25 -10.32
CA PRO A 179 24.79 -13.98 -10.05
C PRO A 179 24.82 -14.68 -8.68
N GLY A 180 23.70 -14.71 -7.92
CA GLY A 180 23.55 -15.46 -6.68
C GLY A 180 24.72 -15.30 -5.70
N GLN A 181 24.92 -14.10 -5.14
CA GLN A 181 26.05 -13.82 -4.24
C GLN A 181 25.65 -13.81 -2.77
N TYR A 182 24.68 -14.59 -2.36
CA TYR A 182 24.22 -14.72 -0.97
C TYR A 182 23.97 -16.19 -0.64
N ASP A 183 24.10 -16.53 0.65
CA ASP A 183 23.95 -17.89 1.15
C ASP A 183 22.50 -18.18 1.57
N LEU A 184 21.78 -17.12 2.04
CA LEU A 184 20.42 -17.20 2.54
C LEU A 184 19.59 -16.05 1.98
N GLU A 185 18.28 -16.27 1.93
CA GLU A 185 17.29 -15.25 1.59
C GLU A 185 16.25 -15.18 2.70
N TRP A 186 15.95 -13.97 3.17
CA TRP A 186 14.87 -13.73 4.13
C TRP A 186 13.85 -12.76 3.55
N ILE A 187 12.58 -13.14 3.64
CA ILE A 187 11.48 -12.28 3.27
C ILE A 187 10.92 -11.67 4.56
N ILE A 188 10.91 -10.35 4.60
CA ILE A 188 10.58 -9.55 5.77
C ILE A 188 9.43 -8.65 5.37
N VAL A 189 8.23 -8.92 5.89
CA VAL A 189 7.04 -8.09 5.66
C VAL A 189 6.76 -7.32 6.92
N LEU A 190 6.78 -6.00 6.81
CA LEU A 190 6.45 -5.05 7.86
C LEU A 190 4.99 -4.66 7.75
N ASP A 191 4.31 -4.54 8.89
CA ASP A 191 2.92 -4.11 8.91
C ASP A 191 2.58 -3.42 10.24
N ASP A 192 1.58 -2.55 10.18
CA ASP A 192 0.89 -1.97 11.32
C ASP A 192 -0.44 -2.71 11.54
N TRP A 193 -0.82 -2.99 12.79
CA TRP A 193 -1.90 -3.92 13.08
C TRP A 193 -2.92 -3.36 14.05
N ILE A 194 -4.19 -3.33 13.64
CA ILE A 194 -5.32 -2.88 14.46
C ILE A 194 -6.50 -3.86 14.45
N ASP A 195 -6.71 -4.63 13.37
CA ASP A 195 -7.90 -5.48 13.20
C ASP A 195 -8.00 -6.55 14.30
N GLY A 196 -9.19 -6.68 14.88
CA GLY A 196 -9.45 -7.63 15.97
C GLY A 196 -8.85 -7.25 17.33
N THR A 197 -8.33 -6.02 17.49
CA THR A 197 -7.80 -5.52 18.78
C THR A 197 -8.79 -4.65 19.57
N GLY A 198 -10.06 -4.72 19.21
CA GLY A 198 -11.14 -3.92 19.79
C GLY A 198 -11.80 -2.96 18.81
N THR A 199 -11.26 -2.86 17.60
CA THR A 199 -11.83 -2.13 16.48
C THR A 199 -11.48 -2.85 15.17
N THR A 200 -12.03 -2.35 14.05
CA THR A 200 -11.76 -2.81 12.69
C THR A 200 -11.29 -1.65 11.82
N PRO A 201 -10.55 -1.89 10.73
CA PRO A 201 -10.18 -0.85 9.78
C PRO A 201 -11.35 -0.04 9.22
N ASP A 202 -12.50 -0.69 8.99
CA ASP A 202 -13.72 -0.02 8.53
C ASP A 202 -14.27 0.96 9.59
N GLU A 203 -14.21 0.61 10.88
CA GLU A 203 -14.59 1.51 11.97
C GLU A 203 -13.62 2.66 12.13
N VAL A 204 -12.33 2.43 11.89
CA VAL A 204 -11.31 3.49 11.87
C VAL A 204 -11.60 4.47 10.73
N LEU A 205 -11.80 3.99 9.50
CA LEU A 205 -12.16 4.87 8.37
C LEU A 205 -13.46 5.65 8.64
N ALA A 206 -14.49 4.98 9.16
CA ALA A 206 -15.74 5.64 9.53
C ALA A 206 -15.55 6.72 10.60
N THR A 207 -14.63 6.50 11.54
CA THR A 207 -14.29 7.50 12.57
C THR A 207 -13.57 8.69 11.95
N LEU A 208 -12.55 8.46 11.12
CA LEU A 208 -11.80 9.52 10.45
C LEU A 208 -12.70 10.39 9.55
N THR A 209 -13.62 9.77 8.82
CA THR A 209 -14.51 10.46 7.87
C THR A 209 -15.78 11.05 8.50
N SER A 210 -16.04 10.82 9.80
CA SER A 210 -17.18 11.39 10.50
C SER A 210 -17.00 12.89 10.75
N ASP A 211 -18.11 13.63 10.87
CA ASP A 211 -18.09 15.07 11.23
C ASP A 211 -17.40 15.37 12.57
N GLN A 212 -17.19 14.35 13.40
CA GLN A 212 -16.47 14.43 14.67
C GLN A 212 -15.02 13.94 14.59
N GLY A 213 -14.61 13.35 13.47
CA GLY A 213 -13.30 12.75 13.30
C GLY A 213 -12.12 13.72 13.40
N GLY A 214 -12.36 15.01 13.17
CA GLY A 214 -11.36 16.06 13.36
C GLY A 214 -11.17 16.52 14.83
N SER A 215 -11.97 16.01 15.77
CA SER A 215 -11.87 16.37 17.21
C SER A 215 -11.51 15.18 18.11
N GLY A 216 -11.43 13.97 17.60
CA GLY A 216 -11.15 12.74 18.32
C GLY A 216 -9.66 12.42 18.38
N GLY A 217 -8.91 13.16 19.16
CA GLY A 217 -7.80 12.59 19.93
C GLY A 217 -6.49 12.32 19.25
N MET A 218 -6.07 13.03 18.22
CA MET A 218 -4.64 13.29 18.09
C MET A 218 -4.38 14.66 18.72
N ASP A 219 -3.74 14.63 19.89
CA ASP A 219 -3.14 15.82 20.49
C ASP A 219 -1.97 16.25 19.60
N HIS A 220 -2.27 16.96 18.50
CA HIS A 220 -1.29 17.66 17.68
C HIS A 220 -0.65 18.85 18.40
N GLY A 221 -0.96 19.00 19.69
CA GLY A 221 -0.42 19.98 20.61
C GLY A 221 1.02 19.67 20.95
N SER A 222 1.95 20.29 20.25
CA SER A 222 3.34 20.46 20.65
C SER A 222 4.30 19.26 20.53
N MET A 223 4.28 18.50 19.41
CA MET A 223 5.52 17.88 18.96
C MET A 223 6.34 18.98 18.28
N PRO A 224 7.57 19.28 18.75
CA PRO A 224 8.45 20.17 17.98
C PRO A 224 8.66 19.51 16.61
N MET A 225 8.39 20.24 15.53
CA MET A 225 8.82 19.83 14.18
C MET A 225 10.33 19.70 14.21
N GLY A 226 10.81 18.51 14.61
CA GLY A 226 12.19 18.12 14.39
C GLY A 226 12.45 18.01 12.88
N PRO A 227 13.69 18.01 12.42
CA PRO A 227 14.02 17.74 11.02
C PRO A 227 13.78 16.26 10.69
N ALA A 228 12.57 15.77 10.90
CA ALA A 228 12.18 14.44 10.50
C ALA A 228 11.87 14.47 9.01
N PRO A 229 12.34 13.52 8.17
CA PRO A 229 12.23 13.67 6.73
C PRO A 229 10.79 13.66 6.22
N PHE A 230 9.82 13.15 6.99
CA PHE A 230 8.43 12.95 6.53
C PHE A 230 7.38 13.78 7.26
N GLY A 231 7.75 14.71 8.12
CA GLY A 231 6.80 15.57 8.81
C GLY A 231 6.01 14.85 9.91
N GLU A 232 4.70 14.98 9.89
CA GLU A 232 3.83 14.35 10.87
C GLU A 232 3.72 12.83 10.66
N ALA A 233 3.43 12.08 11.73
CA ALA A 233 3.09 10.68 11.65
C ALA A 233 1.78 10.47 10.84
N GLY A 234 1.51 9.25 10.42
CA GLY A 234 0.24 8.90 9.81
C GLY A 234 -0.96 9.12 10.75
N ASP A 235 -2.17 8.93 10.24
CA ASP A 235 -3.43 9.33 10.88
C ASP A 235 -3.90 8.35 11.96
N VAL A 236 -3.41 7.11 11.92
CA VAL A 236 -3.89 6.01 12.76
C VAL A 236 -2.88 5.65 13.84
N THR A 237 -3.35 5.51 15.08
CA THR A 237 -2.56 4.96 16.17
C THR A 237 -2.76 3.45 16.23
N TYR A 238 -1.73 2.71 15.92
CA TYR A 238 -1.76 1.25 15.96
C TYR A 238 -1.33 0.70 17.32
N PRO A 239 -2.05 -0.30 17.87
CA PRO A 239 -1.65 -0.96 19.10
C PRO A 239 -0.45 -1.90 18.89
N HIS A 240 -0.22 -2.38 17.67
CA HIS A 240 0.86 -3.30 17.35
C HIS A 240 1.53 -2.95 16.02
N TYR A 241 2.83 -3.28 15.93
CA TYR A 241 3.60 -3.35 14.69
C TYR A 241 4.22 -4.73 14.61
N VAL A 242 4.21 -5.33 13.42
CA VAL A 242 4.58 -6.73 13.24
C VAL A 242 5.63 -6.92 12.15
N ILE A 243 6.46 -7.95 12.32
CA ILE A 243 7.30 -8.51 11.26
C ILE A 243 6.80 -9.92 10.99
N ASN A 244 6.38 -10.18 9.74
CA ASN A 244 5.81 -11.45 9.32
C ASN A 244 4.66 -11.89 10.25
N GLY A 245 3.74 -10.96 10.55
CA GLY A 245 2.56 -11.20 11.35
C GLY A 245 2.81 -11.43 12.85
N ARG A 246 4.01 -11.13 13.37
CA ARG A 246 4.36 -11.36 14.78
C ARG A 246 4.76 -10.07 15.47
N THR A 247 4.19 -9.86 16.66
CA THR A 247 4.54 -8.73 17.53
C THR A 247 5.85 -8.97 18.26
N PRO A 248 6.47 -7.94 18.85
CA PRO A 248 7.69 -8.08 19.65
C PRO A 248 7.57 -8.97 20.89
N ALA A 249 6.36 -9.31 21.33
CA ALA A 249 6.14 -10.20 22.48
C ALA A 249 6.50 -11.67 22.18
N ALA A 250 6.32 -12.11 20.93
CA ALA A 250 6.77 -13.42 20.45
C ALA A 250 7.23 -13.27 18.98
N PRO A 251 8.40 -12.69 18.76
CA PRO A 251 8.86 -12.25 17.45
C PRO A 251 9.21 -13.41 16.52
N THR A 252 9.13 -13.18 15.21
CA THR A 252 9.71 -14.07 14.20
C THR A 252 11.20 -14.25 14.45
N SER A 253 11.72 -15.47 14.19
CA SER A 253 13.16 -15.76 14.24
C SER A 253 13.69 -16.08 12.84
N PHE A 254 14.84 -15.48 12.52
CA PHE A 254 15.64 -15.78 11.34
C PHE A 254 16.95 -16.40 11.78
N ASP A 255 17.24 -17.59 11.27
CA ASP A 255 18.43 -18.34 11.65
C ASP A 255 19.49 -18.30 10.55
N GLY A 256 20.76 -18.28 10.93
CA GLY A 256 21.92 -18.32 10.05
C GLY A 256 23.18 -18.73 10.79
N ALA A 257 24.31 -18.61 10.13
CA ALA A 257 25.63 -18.81 10.72
C ALA A 257 26.49 -17.56 10.57
N PRO A 258 27.46 -17.32 11.49
CA PRO A 258 28.39 -16.21 11.37
C PRO A 258 29.13 -16.25 10.02
N GLY A 259 29.23 -15.08 9.37
CA GLY A 259 29.88 -14.91 8.07
C GLY A 259 28.98 -15.21 6.85
N GLN A 260 27.81 -15.80 7.02
CA GLN A 260 26.88 -15.97 5.91
C GLN A 260 26.38 -14.63 5.40
N ARG A 261 26.23 -14.55 4.09
CA ARG A 261 25.62 -13.40 3.40
C ARG A 261 24.14 -13.68 3.19
N VAL A 262 23.33 -12.76 3.63
CA VAL A 262 21.86 -12.86 3.54
C VAL A 262 21.33 -11.77 2.63
N ARG A 263 20.45 -12.13 1.70
CA ARG A 263 19.58 -11.18 1.03
C ARG A 263 18.32 -11.00 1.85
N MET A 264 18.14 -9.82 2.37
CA MET A 264 16.91 -9.39 3.04
C MET A 264 16.00 -8.73 2.00
N ARG A 265 14.84 -9.29 1.77
CA ARG A 265 13.77 -8.70 0.92
C ARG A 265 12.75 -8.07 1.85
N VAL A 266 12.80 -6.76 1.99
CA VAL A 266 11.95 -6.01 2.91
C VAL A 266 10.79 -5.39 2.15
N ILE A 267 9.57 -5.69 2.60
CA ILE A 267 8.30 -5.21 2.04
C ILE A 267 7.59 -4.44 3.14
N ASN A 268 7.15 -3.21 2.87
CA ASN A 268 6.26 -2.50 3.77
C ASN A 268 4.81 -2.63 3.27
N ALA A 269 4.05 -3.53 3.89
CA ALA A 269 2.64 -3.75 3.63
C ALA A 269 1.71 -2.97 4.59
N ALA A 270 2.27 -2.10 5.43
CA ALA A 270 1.50 -1.28 6.36
C ALA A 270 0.51 -0.35 5.63
N SER A 271 -0.54 -0.01 6.32
CA SER A 271 -1.63 0.83 5.82
C SER A 271 -1.39 2.32 6.03
N ASP A 272 -0.64 2.70 7.11
CA ASP A 272 -0.45 4.10 7.50
C ASP A 272 0.93 4.38 8.12
N THR A 273 1.89 3.44 8.05
CA THR A 273 3.15 3.57 8.79
C THR A 273 4.39 3.48 7.89
N ILE A 274 5.20 4.53 7.90
CA ILE A 274 6.59 4.51 7.42
C ILE A 274 7.46 3.92 8.52
N PHE A 275 8.37 3.02 8.19
CA PHE A 275 9.31 2.44 9.15
C PHE A 275 10.74 2.86 8.88
N ALA A 276 11.53 3.02 9.96
CA ALA A 276 12.99 3.02 9.91
C ALA A 276 13.48 1.61 10.29
N VAL A 277 14.24 0.97 9.41
CA VAL A 277 14.66 -0.44 9.54
C VAL A 277 16.16 -0.53 9.79
N ALA A 278 16.55 -1.33 10.79
CA ALA A 278 17.93 -1.64 11.08
C ALA A 278 18.11 -3.08 11.57
N LEU A 279 19.26 -3.69 11.30
CA LEU A 279 19.71 -4.91 11.96
C LEU A 279 20.82 -4.55 12.94
N GLY A 280 20.56 -4.67 14.25
CA GLY A 280 21.50 -4.26 15.29
C GLY A 280 22.87 -4.90 15.13
N GLY A 281 23.93 -4.08 15.25
CA GLY A 281 25.32 -4.50 15.10
C GLY A 281 25.76 -4.77 13.65
N HIS A 282 24.96 -4.39 12.65
CA HIS A 282 25.27 -4.66 11.24
C HIS A 282 25.18 -3.41 10.37
N THR A 283 25.89 -3.45 9.25
CA THR A 283 25.74 -2.53 8.13
C THR A 283 25.03 -3.26 7.00
N LEU A 284 24.03 -2.60 6.43
CA LEU A 284 23.22 -3.12 5.33
C LEU A 284 23.75 -2.56 4.00
N GLN A 285 23.82 -3.37 2.96
CA GLN A 285 24.09 -2.93 1.61
C GLN A 285 22.80 -2.97 0.79
N ILE A 286 22.17 -1.82 0.57
CA ILE A 286 20.98 -1.73 -0.29
C ILE A 286 21.39 -2.01 -1.73
N THR A 287 20.69 -2.94 -2.38
CA THR A 287 20.98 -3.41 -3.75
C THR A 287 19.85 -3.19 -4.72
N HIS A 288 18.58 -3.18 -4.25
CA HIS A 288 17.40 -2.98 -5.08
C HIS A 288 16.38 -2.09 -4.38
N SER A 289 15.61 -1.38 -5.17
CA SER A 289 14.42 -0.62 -4.78
C SER A 289 13.28 -0.99 -5.73
N ASP A 290 12.12 -1.38 -5.19
CA ASP A 290 10.91 -1.75 -5.93
C ASP A 290 11.18 -2.73 -7.10
N GLY A 291 12.07 -3.73 -6.84
CA GLY A 291 12.48 -4.75 -7.80
C GLY A 291 13.69 -4.37 -8.66
N PHE A 292 14.04 -3.10 -8.81
CA PHE A 292 15.12 -2.65 -9.70
C PHE A 292 16.44 -2.44 -8.99
N PRO A 293 17.58 -2.82 -9.63
CA PRO A 293 18.89 -2.66 -9.02
C PRO A 293 19.29 -1.18 -8.88
N VAL A 294 19.94 -0.88 -7.76
CA VAL A 294 20.56 0.43 -7.48
C VAL A 294 22.08 0.33 -7.45
N GLN A 295 22.77 1.46 -7.54
CA GLN A 295 24.17 1.51 -7.16
C GLN A 295 24.26 1.12 -5.69
N PRO A 296 24.99 0.04 -5.33
CA PRO A 296 24.98 -0.47 -3.96
C PRO A 296 25.44 0.58 -2.94
N VAL A 297 24.64 0.82 -1.91
CA VAL A 297 24.91 1.80 -0.85
C VAL A 297 24.97 1.09 0.50
N GLN A 298 26.03 1.37 1.27
CA GLN A 298 26.15 0.93 2.66
C GLN A 298 25.40 1.90 3.57
N THR A 299 24.55 1.38 4.44
CA THR A 299 23.82 2.17 5.43
C THR A 299 23.68 1.42 6.75
N ALA A 300 23.55 2.16 7.85
CA ALA A 300 23.21 1.60 9.15
C ALA A 300 21.72 1.29 9.28
N ALA A 301 20.87 2.14 8.67
CA ALA A 301 19.43 2.02 8.68
C ALA A 301 18.83 2.70 7.43
N PHE A 302 17.60 2.37 7.08
CA PHE A 302 16.87 2.99 5.98
C PHE A 302 15.40 3.16 6.31
N TYR A 303 14.76 4.18 5.74
CA TYR A 303 13.33 4.35 5.76
C TYR A 303 12.67 3.54 4.64
N ILE A 304 11.47 3.05 4.91
CA ILE A 304 10.62 2.34 3.94
C ILE A 304 9.16 2.79 4.12
N GLY A 305 8.58 3.39 3.08
CA GLY A 305 7.19 3.81 3.06
C GLY A 305 6.24 2.69 2.66
N MET A 306 4.94 2.88 2.89
CA MET A 306 3.89 1.94 2.50
C MET A 306 3.98 1.66 1.00
N GLY A 307 3.97 0.39 0.62
CA GLY A 307 4.11 -0.06 -0.78
C GLY A 307 5.54 -0.15 -1.29
N GLU A 308 6.54 0.46 -0.65
CA GLU A 308 7.94 0.35 -1.06
C GLU A 308 8.54 -1.02 -0.71
N ARG A 309 9.52 -1.46 -1.50
CA ARG A 309 10.33 -2.65 -1.23
C ARG A 309 11.81 -2.31 -1.42
N TYR A 310 12.63 -2.85 -0.51
CA TYR A 310 14.10 -2.74 -0.61
C TYR A 310 14.73 -4.10 -0.40
N ASP A 311 15.72 -4.44 -1.23
CA ASP A 311 16.57 -5.59 -0.98
C ASP A 311 17.92 -5.12 -0.46
N ALA A 312 18.36 -5.75 0.62
CA ALA A 312 19.64 -5.48 1.24
C ALA A 312 20.46 -6.77 1.40
N ILE A 313 21.77 -6.67 1.20
CA ILE A 313 22.71 -7.73 1.54
C ILE A 313 23.35 -7.39 2.88
N VAL A 314 23.41 -8.38 3.76
CA VAL A 314 24.11 -8.27 5.06
C VAL A 314 25.00 -9.49 5.28
N THR A 315 26.18 -9.30 5.90
CA THR A 315 27.01 -10.40 6.39
C THR A 315 26.78 -10.56 7.88
N LEU A 316 26.32 -11.75 8.28
CA LEU A 316 25.93 -12.02 9.66
C LEU A 316 27.14 -12.05 10.61
N GLY A 317 27.01 -11.36 11.74
CA GLY A 317 27.91 -11.47 12.89
C GLY A 317 27.68 -12.75 13.69
N ASP A 318 28.41 -12.94 14.78
CA ASP A 318 28.24 -14.03 15.74
C ASP A 318 27.44 -13.55 16.95
N GLY A 319 26.21 -14.04 17.14
CA GLY A 319 25.36 -13.61 18.24
C GLY A 319 23.85 -13.75 18.01
N VAL A 320 23.11 -12.93 18.77
CA VAL A 320 21.65 -12.78 18.63
C VAL A 320 21.34 -11.30 18.50
N PHE A 321 20.69 -10.93 17.40
CA PHE A 321 20.54 -9.54 16.99
C PHE A 321 19.07 -9.15 16.79
N PRO A 322 18.67 -7.90 17.11
CA PRO A 322 17.37 -7.37 16.75
C PRO A 322 17.34 -6.93 15.29
N LEU A 323 16.44 -7.51 14.50
CA LEU A 323 15.94 -6.87 13.29
C LEU A 323 14.77 -6.01 13.71
N TYR A 324 14.92 -4.72 13.61
CA TYR A 324 14.04 -3.75 14.23
C TYR A 324 13.46 -2.79 13.18
N ALA A 325 12.15 -2.58 13.24
CA ALA A 325 11.49 -1.58 12.44
C ALA A 325 10.77 -0.59 13.39
N GLU A 326 11.28 0.64 13.42
CA GLU A 326 10.73 1.73 14.23
C GLU A 326 9.70 2.51 13.42
N PRO A 327 8.44 2.61 13.89
CA PRO A 327 7.43 3.39 13.19
C PRO A 327 7.78 4.89 13.29
N PHE A 328 7.76 5.57 12.16
CA PHE A 328 8.12 6.98 12.08
C PHE A 328 7.15 7.85 12.89
N ASN A 329 7.68 8.61 13.84
CA ASN A 329 6.94 9.50 14.75
C ASN A 329 5.74 8.85 15.50
N LYS A 330 5.69 7.52 15.57
CA LYS A 330 4.72 6.77 16.36
C LYS A 330 5.43 6.01 17.49
N LYS A 331 4.70 5.56 18.50
CA LYS A 331 5.24 4.77 19.61
C LYS A 331 5.14 3.29 19.30
N GLY A 332 6.14 2.52 19.70
CA GLY A 332 6.17 1.06 19.52
C GLY A 332 7.31 0.63 18.60
N ALA A 333 7.28 -0.60 18.19
CA ALA A 333 8.24 -1.18 17.27
C ALA A 333 7.72 -2.49 16.69
N ALA A 334 8.18 -2.86 15.50
CA ALA A 334 8.17 -4.24 15.03
C ALA A 334 9.58 -4.84 15.25
N LEU A 335 9.63 -6.12 15.62
CA LEU A 335 10.86 -6.81 15.99
C LEU A 335 10.87 -8.23 15.43
N ALA A 336 12.01 -8.63 14.88
CA ALA A 336 12.36 -10.03 14.68
C ALA A 336 13.72 -10.34 15.32
N THR A 337 13.95 -11.61 15.62
CA THR A 337 15.22 -12.08 16.18
C THR A 337 16.08 -12.70 15.10
N VAL A 338 17.30 -12.22 14.91
CA VAL A 338 18.30 -12.89 14.06
C VAL A 338 19.25 -13.69 14.94
N ARG A 339 19.40 -15.00 14.66
CA ARG A 339 20.21 -15.93 15.44
C ARG A 339 21.32 -16.54 14.61
N THR A 340 22.54 -16.38 15.06
CA THR A 340 23.73 -17.10 14.55
C THR A 340 24.44 -17.87 15.67
N ALA A 341 24.04 -17.64 16.92
CA ALA A 341 24.55 -18.30 18.12
C ALA A 341 23.45 -18.42 19.19
N THR A 342 23.78 -19.15 20.26
CA THR A 342 22.96 -19.18 21.48
C THR A 342 23.08 -17.84 22.21
N GLY A 343 21.97 -17.34 22.75
CA GLY A 343 21.96 -16.07 23.48
C GLY A 343 20.57 -15.62 23.86
N GLN A 344 20.50 -14.55 24.63
CA GLN A 344 19.23 -13.94 25.02
C GLN A 344 18.56 -13.27 23.80
N ALA A 345 17.29 -13.55 23.62
CA ALA A 345 16.51 -12.89 22.57
C ALA A 345 16.37 -11.39 22.86
N PRO A 346 16.42 -10.55 21.82
CA PRO A 346 16.09 -9.13 21.95
C PRO A 346 14.61 -8.94 22.32
N THR A 347 14.31 -7.79 22.88
CA THR A 347 12.95 -7.36 23.25
C THR A 347 12.63 -6.05 22.54
N ALA A 348 11.40 -5.56 22.64
CA ALA A 348 11.00 -4.25 22.11
C ALA A 348 11.88 -3.08 22.64
N ALA A 349 12.52 -3.26 23.80
CA ALA A 349 13.47 -2.28 24.36
C ALA A 349 14.88 -2.34 23.73
N SER A 350 15.17 -3.35 22.90
CA SER A 350 16.48 -3.56 22.25
C SER A 350 16.60 -2.71 20.97
N ARG A 351 16.25 -1.42 21.05
CA ARG A 351 16.37 -0.49 19.93
C ARG A 351 17.82 -0.38 19.47
N PRO A 352 18.15 -0.68 18.21
CA PRO A 352 19.51 -0.58 17.68
C PRO A 352 20.02 0.86 17.65
N VAL A 353 21.32 1.05 17.94
CA VAL A 353 21.97 2.37 17.85
C VAL A 353 22.02 2.89 16.42
N GLU A 354 21.96 2.01 15.44
CA GLU A 354 21.94 2.26 14.01
C GLU A 354 20.78 3.19 13.62
N LEU A 355 19.66 3.12 14.32
CA LEU A 355 18.51 4.02 14.12
C LEU A 355 18.74 5.45 14.65
N SER A 356 19.86 5.69 15.33
CA SER A 356 20.24 7.03 15.79
C SER A 356 21.30 7.69 14.90
N ALA A 357 21.75 7.00 13.86
CA ALA A 357 22.61 7.52 12.80
C ALA A 357 21.76 8.19 11.69
N ASP A 358 22.40 8.63 10.62
CA ASP A 358 21.72 9.08 9.43
C ASP A 358 20.97 7.90 8.79
N VAL A 359 19.65 7.94 8.83
CA VAL A 359 18.78 6.92 8.22
C VAL A 359 18.59 7.25 6.75
N LEU A 360 18.95 6.31 5.87
CA LEU A 360 18.86 6.47 4.42
C LEU A 360 17.40 6.71 3.99
N VAL A 361 17.19 7.74 3.19
CA VAL A 361 15.92 7.99 2.52
C VAL A 361 15.97 7.37 1.13
N GLY A 362 14.95 6.59 0.78
CA GLY A 362 14.96 5.80 -0.46
C GLY A 362 15.10 6.62 -1.74
N SER A 363 14.55 7.84 -1.77
CA SER A 363 14.68 8.75 -2.92
C SER A 363 16.11 9.21 -3.22
N ASP A 364 17.04 9.05 -2.27
CA ASP A 364 18.47 9.41 -2.44
C ASP A 364 19.28 8.29 -3.12
N LEU A 365 18.71 7.10 -3.27
CA LEU A 365 19.32 6.00 -4.02
C LEU A 365 19.47 6.36 -5.49
N ILE A 366 20.53 5.87 -6.11
CA ILE A 366 20.84 6.09 -7.51
C ILE A 366 20.63 4.77 -8.27
N ALA A 367 19.93 4.81 -9.40
CA ALA A 367 19.77 3.63 -10.24
C ALA A 367 21.10 3.03 -10.67
N ALA A 368 21.20 1.70 -10.69
CA ALA A 368 22.25 1.03 -11.44
C ALA A 368 22.10 1.35 -12.94
N ASP A 369 23.20 1.35 -13.70
CA ASP A 369 23.13 1.70 -15.12
C ASP A 369 22.19 0.80 -15.91
N SER A 370 22.08 -0.48 -15.55
CA SER A 370 21.17 -1.46 -16.17
C SER A 370 19.68 -1.16 -15.93
N ALA A 371 19.35 -0.39 -14.91
CA ALA A 371 17.96 -0.03 -14.56
C ALA A 371 17.53 1.33 -15.12
N ARG A 372 18.46 2.15 -15.62
CA ARG A 372 18.14 3.50 -16.11
C ARG A 372 17.24 3.45 -17.33
N LEU A 373 16.25 4.33 -17.34
CA LEU A 373 15.52 4.61 -18.58
C LEU A 373 16.48 5.18 -19.63
N PRO A 374 16.29 4.84 -20.92
CA PRO A 374 17.03 5.49 -22.01
C PRO A 374 16.86 7.02 -21.95
N SER A 375 17.95 7.75 -22.20
CA SER A 375 17.90 9.21 -22.21
C SER A 375 17.06 9.71 -23.37
N GLN A 376 15.95 10.37 -23.06
CA GLN A 376 15.00 10.93 -24.02
C GLN A 376 14.33 12.14 -23.38
N ALA A 377 14.02 13.17 -24.16
CA ALA A 377 13.15 14.23 -23.71
C ALA A 377 11.71 13.72 -23.56
N PRO A 378 10.95 14.19 -22.56
CA PRO A 378 9.56 13.81 -22.44
C PRO A 378 8.74 14.32 -23.64
N ASP A 379 7.88 13.45 -24.18
CA ASP A 379 6.90 13.82 -25.20
C ASP A 379 5.71 14.51 -24.58
N ARG A 380 5.45 14.23 -23.29
CA ARG A 380 4.36 14.80 -22.53
C ARG A 380 4.81 15.16 -21.10
N GLU A 381 4.42 16.35 -20.67
CA GLU A 381 4.60 16.78 -19.27
C GLU A 381 3.23 17.02 -18.64
N LEU A 382 3.02 16.48 -17.45
CA LEU A 382 1.79 16.54 -16.67
C LEU A 382 2.06 17.07 -15.27
N GLU A 383 1.08 17.75 -14.70
CA GLU A 383 1.12 18.23 -13.32
C GLU A 383 0.17 17.41 -12.46
N LEU A 384 0.61 17.05 -11.27
CA LEU A 384 -0.18 16.37 -10.26
C LEU A 384 0.02 17.04 -8.90
N SER A 385 -1.04 17.58 -8.32
CA SER A 385 -1.00 18.05 -6.94
C SER A 385 -1.66 17.04 -6.02
N LEU A 386 -1.03 16.82 -4.85
CA LEU A 386 -1.62 16.07 -3.74
C LEU A 386 -2.23 17.11 -2.80
N ASP A 387 -3.53 16.99 -2.57
CA ASP A 387 -4.32 17.97 -1.83
C ASP A 387 -5.11 17.23 -0.74
N GLY A 388 -5.38 17.89 0.36
CA GLY A 388 -6.20 17.31 1.41
C GLY A 388 -6.21 18.11 2.70
N GLN A 389 -7.07 17.64 3.61
CA GLN A 389 -7.25 18.24 4.93
C GLN A 389 -7.81 17.21 5.91
N MET A 390 -7.50 17.40 7.20
CA MET A 390 -7.95 16.53 8.28
C MET A 390 -9.38 16.84 8.76
N THR A 391 -9.89 18.04 8.48
CA THR A 391 -11.23 18.45 8.92
C THR A 391 -11.94 19.28 7.85
N PRO A 392 -12.98 18.72 7.19
CA PRO A 392 -13.35 17.31 7.19
C PRO A 392 -12.22 16.43 6.65
N TYR A 393 -12.18 15.16 7.06
CA TYR A 393 -11.19 14.22 6.55
C TYR A 393 -11.46 13.94 5.07
N GLN A 394 -10.71 14.59 4.22
CA GLN A 394 -10.88 14.52 2.78
C GLN A 394 -9.56 14.73 2.07
N TRP A 395 -9.24 13.82 1.19
CA TRP A 395 -8.03 13.81 0.38
C TRP A 395 -8.35 13.84 -1.10
N GLY A 396 -7.41 14.25 -1.92
CA GLY A 396 -7.63 14.35 -3.35
C GLY A 396 -6.36 14.59 -4.15
N MET A 397 -6.53 14.59 -5.45
CA MET A 397 -5.50 14.93 -6.43
C MET A 397 -6.04 15.97 -7.40
N ASN A 398 -5.20 16.97 -7.74
CA ASN A 398 -5.59 18.09 -8.62
C ASN A 398 -6.86 18.82 -8.12
N GLY A 399 -6.96 19.02 -6.80
CA GLY A 399 -8.01 19.83 -6.15
C GLY A 399 -9.34 19.12 -5.96
N ALA A 400 -9.45 17.82 -6.23
CA ALA A 400 -10.70 17.06 -6.06
C ALA A 400 -10.45 15.61 -5.65
N PRO A 401 -11.38 14.97 -4.90
CA PRO A 401 -11.30 13.55 -4.60
C PRO A 401 -11.53 12.68 -5.84
N PHE A 402 -11.15 11.42 -5.74
CA PHE A 402 -11.35 10.43 -6.79
C PHE A 402 -12.81 10.41 -7.31
N GLY A 403 -12.95 10.26 -8.62
CA GLY A 403 -14.23 10.31 -9.32
C GLY A 403 -14.77 11.72 -9.59
N GLN A 404 -14.17 12.76 -8.97
CA GLN A 404 -14.45 14.18 -9.28
C GLN A 404 -13.23 14.88 -9.91
N ASN A 405 -12.03 14.35 -9.71
CA ASN A 405 -10.82 14.82 -10.39
C ASN A 405 -10.79 14.33 -11.86
N LYS A 406 -9.95 14.97 -12.65
CA LYS A 406 -9.75 14.58 -14.04
C LYS A 406 -8.58 13.58 -14.13
N PRO A 407 -8.73 12.49 -14.90
CA PRO A 407 -7.63 11.59 -15.16
C PRO A 407 -6.48 12.29 -15.89
N LEU A 408 -5.26 11.76 -15.71
CA LEU A 408 -4.10 12.12 -16.50
C LEU A 408 -4.19 11.36 -17.83
N ILE A 409 -4.06 12.06 -18.96
CA ILE A 409 -4.18 11.45 -20.29
C ILE A 409 -2.81 11.35 -20.94
N VAL A 410 -2.46 10.15 -21.40
CA VAL A 410 -1.20 9.85 -22.10
C VAL A 410 -1.45 9.15 -23.43
N GLY A 411 -0.50 9.25 -24.36
CA GLY A 411 -0.51 8.49 -25.61
C GLY A 411 0.39 7.27 -25.51
N GLU A 412 0.01 6.17 -26.17
CA GLU A 412 0.84 4.97 -26.25
C GLU A 412 2.17 5.26 -26.93
N GLY A 413 3.27 4.83 -26.30
CA GLY A 413 4.64 5.03 -26.77
C GLY A 413 5.26 6.37 -26.37
N GLU A 414 4.54 7.27 -25.69
CA GLU A 414 5.09 8.53 -25.20
C GLU A 414 6.06 8.29 -24.02
N ARG A 415 7.15 9.09 -23.94
CA ARG A 415 7.88 9.32 -22.72
C ARG A 415 7.11 10.38 -21.93
N VAL A 416 6.58 10.02 -20.77
CA VAL A 416 5.76 10.87 -19.92
C VAL A 416 6.56 11.31 -18.71
N ARG A 417 6.48 12.63 -18.40
CA ARG A 417 6.92 13.20 -17.13
C ARG A 417 5.72 13.65 -16.34
N ILE A 418 5.64 13.29 -15.08
CA ILE A 418 4.67 13.82 -14.12
C ILE A 418 5.42 14.61 -13.05
N ASN A 419 5.11 15.88 -12.91
CA ASN A 419 5.59 16.75 -11.85
C ASN A 419 4.60 16.67 -10.69
N ILE A 420 4.97 15.96 -9.61
CA ILE A 420 4.10 15.73 -8.45
C ILE A 420 4.47 16.75 -7.37
N ALA A 421 3.48 17.50 -6.89
CA ALA A 421 3.65 18.45 -5.79
C ALA A 421 2.77 18.06 -4.60
N ASN A 422 3.39 17.69 -3.48
CA ASN A 422 2.69 17.51 -2.23
C ASN A 422 2.41 18.88 -1.60
N LYS A 423 1.14 19.27 -1.52
CA LYS A 423 0.69 20.54 -0.93
C LYS A 423 0.17 20.38 0.49
N THR A 424 0.40 19.24 1.11
CA THR A 424 -0.08 18.92 2.45
C THR A 424 1.07 18.90 3.46
N MET A 425 0.74 18.80 4.74
CA MET A 425 1.71 18.70 5.83
C MET A 425 2.06 17.24 6.21
N MET A 426 1.59 16.26 5.43
CA MET A 426 1.83 14.84 5.64
C MET A 426 2.63 14.24 4.49
N ALA A 427 3.35 13.15 4.76
CA ALA A 427 4.01 12.37 3.70
C ALA A 427 3.00 11.47 2.97
N HIS A 428 3.17 11.36 1.66
CA HIS A 428 2.32 10.51 0.84
C HIS A 428 3.18 9.58 -0.03
N PRO A 429 3.12 8.25 0.18
CA PRO A 429 3.68 7.28 -0.77
C PRO A 429 2.75 7.20 -1.99
N ILE A 430 3.24 7.62 -3.14
CA ILE A 430 2.47 7.66 -4.39
C ILE A 430 2.86 6.47 -5.25
N HIS A 431 1.87 5.64 -5.55
CA HIS A 431 1.98 4.42 -6.34
C HIS A 431 1.28 4.56 -7.70
N LEU A 432 1.97 4.11 -8.76
CA LEU A 432 1.43 4.03 -10.12
C LEU A 432 1.31 2.57 -10.54
N HIS A 433 0.10 2.15 -10.86
CA HIS A 433 -0.20 0.81 -11.34
C HIS A 433 0.32 0.55 -12.75
N GLY A 434 0.66 -0.69 -13.03
CA GLY A 434 1.00 -1.20 -14.35
C GLY A 434 2.25 -0.62 -15.00
N HIS A 435 2.92 0.32 -14.36
CA HIS A 435 4.12 0.99 -14.83
C HIS A 435 5.19 1.06 -13.75
N THR A 436 6.43 1.23 -14.17
CA THR A 436 7.52 1.62 -13.31
C THR A 436 8.11 2.92 -13.84
N PHE A 437 8.36 3.85 -12.95
CA PHE A 437 8.90 5.17 -13.29
C PHE A 437 10.33 5.36 -12.79
N ALA A 438 11.03 6.33 -13.33
CA ALA A 438 12.32 6.80 -12.83
C ALA A 438 12.14 8.16 -12.14
N LEU A 439 12.77 8.34 -10.98
CA LEU A 439 12.95 9.68 -10.40
C LEU A 439 13.90 10.49 -11.29
N THR A 440 13.50 11.68 -11.72
CA THR A 440 14.32 12.46 -12.67
C THR A 440 15.65 12.91 -12.07
N SER A 441 15.73 13.04 -10.74
CA SER A 441 16.94 13.46 -10.02
C SER A 441 18.05 12.41 -9.97
N THR A 442 17.68 11.13 -9.82
CA THR A 442 18.63 10.03 -9.56
C THR A 442 18.56 8.91 -10.59
N GLY A 443 17.53 8.92 -11.44
CA GLY A 443 17.21 7.83 -12.36
C GLY A 443 16.67 6.58 -11.67
N LEU A 444 16.44 6.64 -10.35
CA LEU A 444 15.98 5.51 -9.54
C LEU A 444 14.64 4.97 -10.06
N ARG A 445 14.60 3.66 -10.37
CA ARG A 445 13.37 2.99 -10.82
C ARG A 445 12.54 2.57 -9.62
N LYS A 446 11.27 2.94 -9.65
CA LYS A 446 10.28 2.66 -8.62
C LYS A 446 8.89 2.50 -9.22
N ASP A 447 7.99 1.97 -8.42
CA ASP A 447 6.54 2.06 -8.66
C ASP A 447 5.84 2.86 -7.55
N THR A 448 6.53 3.05 -6.42
CA THR A 448 6.02 3.79 -5.25
C THR A 448 7.09 4.76 -4.75
N VAL A 449 6.74 6.03 -4.55
CA VAL A 449 7.67 7.04 -4.02
C VAL A 449 7.02 7.85 -2.91
N VAL A 450 7.73 7.98 -1.77
CA VAL A 450 7.27 8.81 -0.65
C VAL A 450 7.61 10.27 -0.93
N LEU A 451 6.61 11.13 -0.98
CA LEU A 451 6.78 12.58 -1.02
C LEU A 451 6.60 13.16 0.38
N ALA A 452 7.64 13.77 0.91
CA ALA A 452 7.57 14.50 2.18
C ALA A 452 6.61 15.72 2.08
N PRO A 453 6.20 16.29 3.21
CA PRO A 453 5.37 17.49 3.24
C PRO A 453 5.99 18.61 2.38
N MET A 454 5.16 19.26 1.56
CA MET A 454 5.54 20.40 0.71
C MET A 454 6.66 20.08 -0.30
N GLN A 455 7.01 18.83 -0.50
CA GLN A 455 8.00 18.37 -1.48
C GLN A 455 7.41 18.30 -2.88
N SER A 456 8.24 18.54 -3.89
CA SER A 456 7.94 18.23 -5.28
C SER A 456 8.91 17.19 -5.81
N GLN A 457 8.40 16.23 -6.59
CA GLN A 457 9.18 15.17 -7.23
C GLN A 457 8.71 14.98 -8.66
N ALA A 458 9.62 15.00 -9.62
CA ALA A 458 9.32 14.63 -10.98
C ALA A 458 9.65 13.16 -11.23
N ILE A 459 8.72 12.44 -11.85
CA ILE A 459 8.86 11.05 -12.28
C ILE A 459 8.75 10.94 -13.80
N GLU A 460 9.45 10.00 -14.41
CA GLU A 460 9.37 9.72 -15.85
C GLU A 460 9.14 8.22 -16.07
N PHE A 461 8.36 7.89 -17.10
CA PHE A 461 8.14 6.53 -17.55
C PHE A 461 7.81 6.48 -19.04
N ASP A 462 7.97 5.30 -19.64
CA ASP A 462 7.47 5.02 -20.98
C ASP A 462 6.02 4.54 -20.87
N ALA A 463 5.11 5.19 -21.61
CA ALA A 463 3.71 4.80 -21.68
C ALA A 463 3.56 3.61 -22.64
N ASP A 464 4.00 2.44 -22.22
CA ASP A 464 4.12 1.20 -23.02
C ASP A 464 3.11 0.11 -22.60
N ASN A 465 2.17 0.44 -21.74
CA ASN A 465 1.19 -0.50 -21.21
C ASN A 465 -0.23 0.12 -21.24
N ALA A 466 -0.88 0.03 -22.39
CA ALA A 466 -2.16 0.69 -22.64
C ALA A 466 -3.27 0.17 -21.70
N GLY A 467 -4.07 1.10 -21.17
CA GLY A 467 -5.18 0.82 -20.27
C GLY A 467 -5.55 1.99 -19.38
N ASP A 468 -6.45 1.74 -18.46
CA ASP A 468 -6.81 2.67 -17.38
C ASP A 468 -6.12 2.21 -16.10
N TRP A 469 -5.27 3.04 -15.52
CA TRP A 469 -4.41 2.66 -14.40
C TRP A 469 -4.65 3.56 -13.19
N ALA A 470 -4.71 2.98 -12.01
CA ALA A 470 -4.76 3.76 -10.78
C ALA A 470 -3.41 4.43 -10.51
N LEU A 471 -3.48 5.68 -10.06
CA LEU A 471 -2.38 6.45 -9.47
C LEU A 471 -2.89 7.01 -8.16
N HIS A 472 -2.37 6.52 -7.03
CA HIS A 472 -2.95 6.81 -5.73
C HIS A 472 -1.90 6.91 -4.62
N CYS A 473 -2.32 7.47 -3.48
CA CYS A 473 -1.56 7.37 -2.24
C CYS A 473 -1.66 5.96 -1.68
N HIS A 474 -0.56 5.35 -1.26
CA HIS A 474 -0.55 4.01 -0.66
C HIS A 474 -0.82 4.03 0.86
N ASN A 475 -1.01 5.21 1.47
CA ASN A 475 -1.76 5.28 2.73
C ASN A 475 -3.21 4.95 2.40
N ILE A 476 -3.71 3.81 2.90
CA ILE A 476 -5.01 3.28 2.46
C ILE A 476 -6.16 4.18 2.88
N TYR A 477 -6.05 4.87 4.02
CA TYR A 477 -7.07 5.79 4.51
C TYR A 477 -7.14 7.06 3.67
N HIS A 478 -5.99 7.56 3.18
CA HIS A 478 -5.94 8.67 2.23
C HIS A 478 -6.54 8.27 0.87
N ALA A 479 -6.19 7.07 0.38
CA ALA A 479 -6.73 6.56 -0.87
C ALA A 479 -8.26 6.46 -0.83
N GLU A 480 -8.81 5.82 0.22
CA GLU A 480 -10.25 5.64 0.40
C GLU A 480 -10.98 6.97 0.67
N ALA A 481 -10.31 7.95 1.25
CA ALA A 481 -10.84 9.31 1.42
C ALA A 481 -10.66 10.20 0.18
N GLY A 482 -10.15 9.63 -0.94
CA GLY A 482 -10.15 10.28 -2.27
C GLY A 482 -8.80 10.61 -2.89
N MET A 483 -7.64 10.29 -2.25
CA MET A 483 -6.31 10.56 -2.85
C MET A 483 -5.95 9.53 -3.91
N MET A 484 -6.70 9.52 -4.98
CA MET A 484 -6.51 8.69 -6.17
C MET A 484 -6.92 9.46 -7.43
N THR A 485 -6.31 9.14 -8.56
CA THR A 485 -6.71 9.52 -9.90
C THR A 485 -6.42 8.38 -10.87
N LEU A 486 -6.77 8.52 -12.14
CA LEU A 486 -6.44 7.56 -13.17
C LEU A 486 -5.38 8.12 -14.13
N LEU A 487 -4.54 7.24 -14.64
CA LEU A 487 -3.73 7.43 -15.83
C LEU A 487 -4.42 6.67 -16.97
N ASN A 488 -4.97 7.41 -17.94
CA ASN A 488 -5.74 6.85 -19.04
C ASN A 488 -4.99 7.03 -20.36
N TYR A 489 -5.02 6.01 -21.19
CA TYR A 489 -4.49 6.07 -22.55
C TYR A 489 -5.57 6.62 -23.50
N GLY A 490 -5.24 7.72 -24.24
CA GLY A 490 -6.13 8.44 -25.14
C GLY A 490 -5.70 8.36 -26.61
#